data_da0b12138103e429c9b08eef875af6ed
#
_entry.id   da0b12138103e429c9b08eef875af6ed
#
_cell.length_a   1.000
_cell.length_b   1.000
_cell.length_c   1.000
_cell.angle_alpha   90.00
_cell.angle_beta   90.00
_cell.angle_gamma   90.00
#
_symmetry.space_group_name_H-M   'P 1'
#
loop_
_entity.id
_entity.type
_entity.pdbx_description
1 polymer ?
#
loop_
_entity_poly.entity_id
_entity_poly.type
_entity_poly.pdbx_seq_one_letter_code
_entity_poly.pdbx_strand_id
1 'polypeptide(L)'
;MKILIVEDNMILCGLIEKWLQKAGYDVLTAIDEPGARCILKKNEVNMVLGDVRLPEGDGISLLEWMMRAKMEVPFIVMTDYACITDAVRAIKLGAKDYLQKPVHQEQLIELVHSMLKQPVIVRKERSFVERTSEAARKAASLARRVAPSDLSVLILGPSGSGKEVIAQMIHRYSDRRDKPFVAVNCGSIPNDLQASEFFGAVKGAFTGAVADRKGYFETANGGTLFLDEVGNMPYSMQILLLRVLQEKEFNHVVSDKVKHIDLRIVSAT
;
A
#
# COMPACT_ATOMS: atom_id res chain seq x y z
N MET A 1 11.97 13.80 7.60
CA MET A 1 10.57 13.80 8.13
C MET A 1 10.56 13.08 9.45
N LYS A 2 9.87 13.64 10.47
CA LYS A 2 9.85 13.11 11.82
C LYS A 2 8.59 12.29 12.08
N ILE A 3 8.76 11.08 12.59
CA ILE A 3 7.67 10.17 12.95
C ILE A 3 7.70 9.98 14.48
N LEU A 4 6.57 10.14 15.14
CA LEU A 4 6.44 9.84 16.57
C LEU A 4 5.86 8.43 16.73
N ILE A 5 6.55 7.57 17.46
CA ILE A 5 6.06 6.26 17.89
C ILE A 5 5.59 6.39 19.33
N VAL A 6 4.39 5.94 19.61
CA VAL A 6 3.82 5.90 20.99
C VAL A 6 3.51 4.43 21.30
N GLU A 7 4.41 3.78 22.03
CA GLU A 7 4.38 2.34 22.30
C GLU A 7 5.11 2.08 23.62
N ASP A 8 4.47 1.38 24.55
CA ASP A 8 5.04 1.04 25.87
C ASP A 8 5.98 -0.17 25.79
N ASN A 9 5.78 -1.05 24.82
CA ASN A 9 6.67 -2.19 24.60
C ASN A 9 7.99 -1.71 23.98
N MET A 10 9.01 -1.56 24.80
CA MET A 10 10.35 -1.09 24.41
C MET A 10 11.00 -1.92 23.29
N ILE A 11 10.72 -3.24 23.24
CA ILE A 11 11.29 -4.11 22.20
C ILE A 11 10.64 -3.80 20.85
N LEU A 12 9.31 -3.70 20.82
CA LEU A 12 8.57 -3.38 19.60
C LEU A 12 8.87 -1.95 19.13
N CYS A 13 8.89 -0.99 20.06
CA CYS A 13 9.25 0.40 19.79
C CYS A 13 10.64 0.49 19.14
N GLY A 14 11.66 -0.14 19.73
CA GLY A 14 13.04 -0.12 19.19
C GLY A 14 13.18 -0.86 17.85
N LEU A 15 12.32 -1.86 17.58
CA LEU A 15 12.28 -2.55 16.29
C LEU A 15 11.69 -1.64 15.20
N ILE A 16 10.55 -1.03 15.46
CA ILE A 16 9.89 -0.06 14.56
C ILE A 16 10.82 1.13 14.29
N GLU A 17 11.44 1.68 15.33
CA GLU A 17 12.41 2.77 15.22
C GLU A 17 13.53 2.44 14.25
N LYS A 18 14.19 1.28 14.39
CA LYS A 18 15.25 0.84 13.49
C LYS A 18 14.80 0.70 12.04
N TRP A 19 13.59 0.19 11.81
CA TRP A 19 13.04 0.06 10.47
C TRP A 19 12.80 1.42 9.81
N LEU A 20 12.22 2.36 10.56
CA LEU A 20 11.94 3.70 10.07
C LEU A 20 13.21 4.52 9.84
N GLN A 21 14.20 4.43 10.75
CA GLN A 21 15.50 5.07 10.58
C GLN A 21 16.23 4.53 9.35
N LYS A 22 16.20 3.21 9.12
CA LYS A 22 16.76 2.58 7.91
C LYS A 22 16.05 3.04 6.63
N ALA A 23 14.78 3.41 6.73
CA ALA A 23 13.99 3.97 5.64
C ALA A 23 14.21 5.49 5.44
N GLY A 24 15.03 6.13 6.29
CA GLY A 24 15.42 7.54 6.15
C GLY A 24 14.51 8.52 6.91
N TYR A 25 13.76 8.06 7.90
CA TYR A 25 12.95 8.90 8.76
C TYR A 25 13.64 9.22 10.07
N ASP A 26 13.44 10.43 10.60
CA ASP A 26 13.78 10.76 11.97
C ASP A 26 12.68 10.24 12.89
N VAL A 27 13.05 9.59 13.98
CA VAL A 27 12.09 8.96 14.88
C VAL A 27 12.17 9.59 16.25
N LEU A 28 10.99 9.88 16.83
CA LEU A 28 10.80 10.26 18.21
C LEU A 28 9.96 9.16 18.87
N THR A 29 10.20 8.89 20.14
CA THR A 29 9.49 7.84 20.88
C THR A 29 8.87 8.37 22.14
N ALA A 30 7.68 7.86 22.49
CA ALA A 30 6.99 8.08 23.76
C ALA A 30 6.44 6.72 24.23
N ILE A 31 6.37 6.54 25.55
CA ILE A 31 5.86 5.30 26.15
C ILE A 31 4.41 5.45 26.63
N ASP A 32 3.90 6.68 26.67
CA ASP A 32 2.58 7.05 27.20
C ASP A 32 1.99 8.26 26.47
N GLU A 33 0.73 8.54 26.73
CA GLU A 33 0.00 9.67 26.14
C GLU A 33 0.54 11.05 26.60
N PRO A 34 0.83 11.30 27.89
CA PRO A 34 1.40 12.57 28.34
C PRO A 34 2.73 12.91 27.68
N GLY A 35 3.62 11.93 27.55
CA GLY A 35 4.89 12.06 26.86
C GLY A 35 4.72 12.39 25.38
N ALA A 36 3.80 11.68 24.71
CA ALA A 36 3.46 11.94 23.32
C ALA A 36 2.95 13.37 23.11
N ARG A 37 2.04 13.85 23.96
CA ARG A 37 1.54 15.25 23.91
C ARG A 37 2.64 16.27 24.12
N CYS A 38 3.60 15.99 25.03
CA CYS A 38 4.74 16.88 25.28
C CYS A 38 5.63 16.98 24.03
N ILE A 39 5.90 15.85 23.36
CA ILE A 39 6.69 15.79 22.13
C ILE A 39 6.00 16.54 20.99
N LEU A 40 4.69 16.31 20.78
CA LEU A 40 3.88 16.96 19.75
C LEU A 40 3.80 18.48 19.89
N LYS A 41 3.85 18.99 21.13
CA LYS A 41 3.88 20.43 21.39
C LYS A 41 5.24 21.08 21.10
N LYS A 42 6.34 20.33 21.20
CA LYS A 42 7.72 20.86 21.12
C LYS A 42 8.37 20.60 19.78
N ASN A 43 7.85 19.67 18.99
CA ASN A 43 8.46 19.24 17.74
C ASN A 43 7.46 19.28 16.60
N GLU A 44 7.94 19.57 15.40
CA GLU A 44 7.19 19.35 14.19
C GLU A 44 7.23 17.85 13.87
N VAL A 45 6.10 17.18 14.04
CA VAL A 45 5.90 15.76 13.74
C VAL A 45 5.09 15.65 12.47
N ASN A 46 5.52 14.76 11.56
CA ASN A 46 4.86 14.56 10.28
C ASN A 46 3.88 13.37 10.30
N MET A 47 4.01 12.46 11.28
CA MET A 47 3.14 11.29 11.44
C MET A 47 3.23 10.76 12.87
N VAL A 48 2.15 10.18 13.36
CA VAL A 48 2.10 9.47 14.65
C VAL A 48 1.72 8.00 14.40
N LEU A 49 2.50 7.09 14.98
CA LEU A 49 2.18 5.67 15.12
C LEU A 49 1.86 5.44 16.59
N GLY A 50 0.60 5.19 16.95
CA GLY A 50 0.18 5.07 18.34
C GLY A 50 -0.44 3.72 18.66
N ASP A 51 0.01 3.08 19.74
CA ASP A 51 -0.71 1.92 20.29
C ASP A 51 -2.05 2.38 20.89
N VAL A 52 -3.07 1.55 20.74
CA VAL A 52 -4.36 1.75 21.41
C VAL A 52 -4.18 1.70 22.92
N ARG A 53 -3.43 0.72 23.43
CA ARG A 53 -3.26 0.49 24.85
C ARG A 53 -1.95 1.06 25.35
N LEU A 54 -2.03 2.04 26.22
CA LEU A 54 -0.87 2.69 26.85
C LEU A 54 -1.01 2.62 28.39
N PRO A 55 0.11 2.63 29.13
CA PRO A 55 0.08 2.57 30.60
C PRO A 55 -0.64 3.75 31.23
N GLU A 56 -0.46 4.96 30.68
CA GLU A 56 -1.14 6.17 31.08
C GLU A 56 -1.84 6.80 29.86
N GLY A 57 -3.18 6.85 29.92
CA GLY A 57 -4.03 7.26 28.81
C GLY A 57 -4.27 6.12 27.80
N ASP A 58 -4.61 6.48 26.58
CA ASP A 58 -4.71 5.56 25.46
C ASP A 58 -4.47 6.28 24.12
N GLY A 59 -4.16 5.52 23.05
CA GLY A 59 -3.91 6.09 21.73
C GLY A 59 -5.13 6.77 21.11
N ILE A 60 -6.34 6.36 21.50
CA ILE A 60 -7.59 6.98 21.02
C ILE A 60 -7.79 8.35 21.67
N SER A 61 -7.51 8.47 22.97
CA SER A 61 -7.54 9.75 23.69
C SER A 61 -6.50 10.73 23.13
N LEU A 62 -5.31 10.23 22.76
CA LEU A 62 -4.29 11.04 22.09
C LEU A 62 -4.81 11.55 20.74
N LEU A 63 -5.41 10.69 19.93
CA LEU A 63 -6.02 11.07 18.65
C LEU A 63 -7.13 12.10 18.83
N GLU A 64 -8.05 11.91 19.79
CA GLU A 64 -9.11 12.86 20.09
C GLU A 64 -8.54 14.23 20.48
N TRP A 65 -7.49 14.23 21.29
CA TRP A 65 -6.81 15.48 21.67
C TRP A 65 -6.18 16.17 20.44
N MET A 66 -5.51 15.42 19.54
CA MET A 66 -4.95 15.97 18.30
C MET A 66 -6.03 16.57 17.40
N MET A 67 -7.19 15.89 17.28
CA MET A 67 -8.32 16.39 16.49
C MET A 67 -8.91 17.68 17.09
N ARG A 68 -9.09 17.77 18.41
CA ARG A 68 -9.53 18.98 19.10
C ARG A 68 -8.53 20.13 18.94
N ALA A 69 -7.24 19.82 18.91
CA ALA A 69 -6.17 20.79 18.67
C ALA A 69 -6.02 21.18 17.18
N LYS A 70 -6.86 20.62 16.28
CA LYS A 70 -6.83 20.83 14.83
C LYS A 70 -5.44 20.53 14.23
N MET A 71 -4.75 19.53 14.75
CA MET A 71 -3.48 19.08 14.19
C MET A 71 -3.74 18.25 12.93
N GLU A 72 -3.19 18.69 11.80
CA GLU A 72 -3.29 17.97 10.50
C GLU A 72 -2.20 16.90 10.35
N VAL A 73 -1.82 16.25 11.44
CA VAL A 73 -0.80 15.18 11.46
C VAL A 73 -1.50 13.84 11.30
N PRO A 74 -1.16 13.04 10.28
CA PRO A 74 -1.74 11.71 10.12
C PRO A 74 -1.41 10.82 11.30
N PHE A 75 -2.43 10.13 11.80
CA PHE A 75 -2.35 9.18 12.91
C PHE A 75 -2.65 7.77 12.41
N ILE A 76 -1.75 6.84 12.65
CA ILE A 76 -1.94 5.41 12.41
C ILE A 76 -2.04 4.71 13.75
N VAL A 77 -3.08 3.91 13.91
CA VAL A 77 -3.30 3.14 15.14
C VAL A 77 -2.61 1.79 15.03
N MET A 78 -1.84 1.40 16.03
CA MET A 78 -1.34 0.04 16.17
C MET A 78 -2.26 -0.73 17.14
N THR A 79 -2.69 -1.94 16.80
CA THR A 79 -3.67 -2.68 17.61
C THR A 79 -3.42 -4.18 17.58
N ASP A 80 -3.72 -4.84 18.70
CA ASP A 80 -3.74 -6.29 18.79
C ASP A 80 -4.97 -6.87 18.07
N TYR A 81 -4.89 -8.15 17.70
CA TYR A 81 -5.92 -8.89 16.96
C TYR A 81 -7.32 -8.85 17.59
N ALA A 82 -7.41 -8.68 18.91
CA ALA A 82 -8.66 -8.70 19.67
C ALA A 82 -9.44 -7.37 19.66
N CYS A 83 -8.90 -6.30 19.08
CA CYS A 83 -9.43 -4.94 19.21
C CYS A 83 -9.82 -4.28 17.86
N ILE A 84 -10.42 -5.04 16.94
CA ILE A 84 -10.92 -4.51 15.65
C ILE A 84 -11.94 -3.38 15.91
N THR A 85 -12.74 -3.47 16.96
CA THR A 85 -13.68 -2.41 17.36
C THR A 85 -12.99 -1.08 17.68
N ASP A 86 -11.80 -1.13 18.28
CA ASP A 86 -11.02 0.06 18.61
C ASP A 86 -10.38 0.67 17.36
N ALA A 87 -9.92 -0.15 16.41
CA ALA A 87 -9.44 0.32 15.11
C ALA A 87 -10.56 1.04 14.33
N VAL A 88 -11.76 0.44 14.28
CA VAL A 88 -12.95 1.08 13.65
C VAL A 88 -13.32 2.39 14.34
N ARG A 89 -13.24 2.43 15.67
CA ARG A 89 -13.49 3.65 16.44
C ARG A 89 -12.46 4.73 16.12
N ALA A 90 -11.18 4.38 16.08
CA ALA A 90 -10.10 5.30 15.75
C ALA A 90 -10.23 5.89 14.34
N ILE A 91 -10.58 5.08 13.33
CA ILE A 91 -10.85 5.55 11.97
C ILE A 91 -12.02 6.55 11.95
N LYS A 92 -13.11 6.26 12.67
CA LYS A 92 -14.25 7.20 12.79
C LYS A 92 -13.87 8.52 13.46
N LEU A 93 -12.89 8.53 14.34
CA LEU A 93 -12.36 9.70 15.03
C LEU A 93 -11.34 10.48 14.19
N GLY A 94 -10.89 9.94 13.06
CA GLY A 94 -9.98 10.64 12.14
C GLY A 94 -8.61 10.01 11.98
N ALA A 95 -8.35 8.84 12.56
CA ALA A 95 -7.16 8.06 12.21
C ALA A 95 -7.17 7.77 10.72
N LYS A 96 -5.99 7.82 10.09
CA LYS A 96 -5.85 7.63 8.65
C LYS A 96 -5.85 6.16 8.28
N ASP A 97 -5.30 5.31 9.15
CA ASP A 97 -5.25 3.87 8.96
C ASP A 97 -4.93 3.15 10.28
N TYR A 98 -4.85 1.82 10.23
CA TYR A 98 -4.42 1.01 11.35
C TYR A 98 -3.39 -0.05 10.92
N LEU A 99 -2.55 -0.45 11.87
CA LEU A 99 -1.58 -1.53 11.75
C LEU A 99 -1.89 -2.60 12.80
N GLN A 100 -2.05 -3.83 12.33
CA GLN A 100 -2.26 -4.96 13.22
C GLN A 100 -0.93 -5.47 13.77
N LYS A 101 -0.88 -5.73 15.07
CA LYS A 101 0.24 -6.44 15.70
C LYS A 101 0.10 -7.96 15.47
N PRO A 102 1.17 -8.72 15.16
CA PRO A 102 2.56 -8.27 15.08
C PRO A 102 2.83 -7.39 13.85
N VAL A 103 3.52 -6.26 14.05
CA VAL A 103 3.86 -5.32 12.98
C VAL A 103 4.93 -5.92 12.07
N HIS A 104 4.67 -5.96 10.78
CA HIS A 104 5.63 -6.40 9.76
C HIS A 104 6.32 -5.21 9.10
N GLN A 105 7.65 -5.30 8.94
CA GLN A 105 8.47 -4.20 8.41
C GLN A 105 7.97 -3.69 7.06
N GLU A 106 7.67 -4.58 6.13
CA GLU A 106 7.26 -4.20 4.77
C GLU A 106 5.95 -3.42 4.79
N GLN A 107 4.95 -3.92 5.51
CA GLN A 107 3.64 -3.29 5.67
C GLN A 107 3.73 -1.90 6.32
N LEU A 108 4.51 -1.79 7.41
CA LEU A 108 4.74 -0.51 8.08
C LEU A 108 5.37 0.52 7.14
N ILE A 109 6.45 0.15 6.45
CA ILE A 109 7.17 1.08 5.57
C ILE A 109 6.31 1.49 4.39
N GLU A 110 5.57 0.57 3.79
CA GLU A 110 4.64 0.88 2.70
C GLU A 110 3.55 1.86 3.14
N LEU A 111 2.93 1.62 4.30
CA LEU A 111 1.90 2.47 4.86
C LEU A 111 2.43 3.88 5.17
N VAL A 112 3.58 3.99 5.82
CA VAL A 112 4.24 5.27 6.12
C VAL A 112 4.58 6.03 4.83
N HIS A 113 5.11 5.36 3.81
CA HIS A 113 5.41 5.97 2.52
C HIS A 113 4.16 6.48 1.81
N SER A 114 3.05 5.72 1.84
CA SER A 114 1.79 6.11 1.20
C SER A 114 1.18 7.36 1.83
N MET A 115 1.34 7.53 3.14
CA MET A 115 0.71 8.61 3.90
C MET A 115 1.54 9.88 3.94
N LEU A 116 2.85 9.77 4.06
CA LEU A 116 3.72 10.95 4.18
C LEU A 116 3.96 11.63 2.85
N LYS A 117 3.23 11.29 1.76
CA LYS A 117 3.43 11.91 0.45
C LYS A 117 4.81 12.60 0.38
N GLN A 118 5.88 11.83 0.55
CA GLN A 118 7.10 12.28 -0.06
C GLN A 118 6.71 12.45 -1.53
N PRO A 119 6.97 13.63 -2.16
CA PRO A 119 7.05 13.62 -3.59
C PRO A 119 7.87 12.37 -3.84
N VAL A 120 7.32 11.46 -4.65
CA VAL A 120 8.10 10.31 -5.08
C VAL A 120 9.44 10.91 -5.45
N ILE A 121 10.38 10.90 -4.51
CA ILE A 121 11.77 10.92 -4.89
C ILE A 121 11.76 9.67 -5.71
N VAL A 122 11.64 9.90 -7.03
CA VAL A 122 11.99 8.89 -8.02
C VAL A 122 13.15 8.21 -7.38
N ARG A 123 12.87 7.05 -6.79
CA ARG A 123 13.90 6.30 -6.08
C ARG A 123 15.07 6.40 -7.00
N LYS A 124 16.04 7.23 -6.57
CA LYS A 124 17.31 7.32 -7.22
C LYS A 124 17.55 5.89 -7.64
N GLU A 125 17.45 5.65 -8.94
CA GLU A 125 17.54 4.35 -9.55
C GLU A 125 18.07 3.34 -8.53
N ARG A 126 17.23 2.42 -8.05
CA ARG A 126 17.83 1.16 -7.63
C ARG A 126 18.59 0.83 -8.89
N SER A 127 19.87 1.16 -8.85
CA SER A 127 20.78 0.80 -9.91
C SER A 127 20.39 -0.62 -10.19
N PHE A 128 19.84 -0.84 -11.40
CA PHE A 128 19.55 -2.21 -11.81
C PHE A 128 20.82 -2.96 -11.44
N VAL A 129 20.77 -3.66 -10.30
CA VAL A 129 21.86 -4.56 -10.00
C VAL A 129 21.83 -5.48 -11.18
N GLU A 130 22.72 -5.25 -12.14
CA GLU A 130 22.85 -6.11 -13.30
C GLU A 130 23.06 -7.48 -12.70
N ARG A 131 21.97 -8.23 -12.61
CA ARG A 131 22.02 -9.58 -12.13
C ARG A 131 22.89 -10.30 -13.15
N THR A 132 24.07 -10.70 -12.70
CA THR A 132 25.16 -11.21 -13.53
C THR A 132 24.86 -12.56 -14.19
N SER A 133 23.75 -13.22 -13.80
CA SER A 133 23.37 -14.50 -14.39
C SER A 133 22.90 -14.34 -15.84
N GLU A 134 23.27 -15.28 -16.68
CA GLU A 134 22.85 -15.31 -18.09
C GLU A 134 21.34 -15.31 -18.26
N ALA A 135 20.61 -16.04 -17.40
CA ALA A 135 19.15 -16.08 -17.39
C ALA A 135 18.53 -14.69 -17.12
N ALA A 136 19.08 -13.93 -16.17
CA ALA A 136 18.60 -12.59 -15.87
C ALA A 136 18.87 -11.61 -17.03
N ARG A 137 20.03 -11.73 -17.68
CA ARG A 137 20.34 -10.93 -18.89
C ARG A 137 19.40 -11.24 -20.04
N LYS A 138 19.09 -12.51 -20.29
CA LYS A 138 18.11 -12.94 -21.30
C LYS A 138 16.71 -12.37 -20.99
N ALA A 139 16.25 -12.49 -19.74
CA ALA A 139 14.95 -11.95 -19.32
C ALA A 139 14.89 -10.41 -19.50
N ALA A 140 15.93 -9.68 -19.10
CA ALA A 140 16.03 -8.24 -19.29
C ALA A 140 16.04 -7.83 -20.78
N SER A 141 16.73 -8.58 -21.62
CA SER A 141 16.72 -8.35 -23.08
C SER A 141 15.33 -8.55 -23.68
N LEU A 142 14.63 -9.63 -23.29
CA LEU A 142 13.25 -9.88 -23.73
C LEU A 142 12.30 -8.80 -23.22
N ALA A 143 12.43 -8.36 -21.95
CA ALA A 143 11.63 -7.30 -21.38
C ALA A 143 11.75 -6.00 -22.18
N ARG A 144 12.97 -5.59 -22.57
CA ARG A 144 13.20 -4.40 -23.42
C ARG A 144 12.57 -4.55 -24.82
N ARG A 145 12.62 -5.73 -25.39
CA ARG A 145 12.05 -5.99 -26.73
C ARG A 145 10.53 -5.96 -26.74
N VAL A 146 9.88 -6.48 -25.68
CA VAL A 146 8.42 -6.50 -25.58
C VAL A 146 7.84 -5.18 -25.05
N ALA A 147 8.66 -4.35 -24.40
CA ALA A 147 8.22 -3.12 -23.77
C ALA A 147 7.46 -2.16 -24.72
N PRO A 148 7.88 -1.89 -25.95
CA PRO A 148 7.17 -0.97 -26.86
C PRO A 148 5.81 -1.50 -27.33
N SER A 149 5.51 -2.77 -27.15
CA SER A 149 4.21 -3.36 -27.52
C SER A 149 3.22 -3.23 -26.37
N ASP A 150 1.92 -3.20 -26.70
CA ASP A 150 0.82 -3.24 -25.71
C ASP A 150 0.42 -4.67 -25.31
N LEU A 151 1.20 -5.67 -25.67
CA LEU A 151 0.93 -7.08 -25.35
C LEU A 151 0.93 -7.29 -23.83
N SER A 152 -0.02 -8.06 -23.34
CA SER A 152 0.03 -8.60 -21.97
C SER A 152 1.21 -9.54 -21.83
N VAL A 153 1.91 -9.50 -20.69
CA VAL A 153 3.10 -10.30 -20.44
C VAL A 153 2.92 -11.13 -19.18
N LEU A 154 3.24 -12.42 -19.24
CA LEU A 154 3.34 -13.29 -18.09
C LEU A 154 4.81 -13.58 -17.77
N ILE A 155 5.23 -13.29 -16.55
CA ILE A 155 6.58 -13.52 -16.04
C ILE A 155 6.54 -14.75 -15.14
N LEU A 156 7.26 -15.80 -15.53
CA LEU A 156 7.36 -17.03 -14.76
C LEU A 156 8.70 -17.11 -14.03
N GLY A 157 8.68 -17.53 -12.79
CA GLY A 157 9.92 -17.74 -12.03
C GLY A 157 9.72 -17.95 -10.53
N PRO A 158 10.71 -18.52 -9.84
CA PRO A 158 10.62 -18.77 -8.40
C PRO A 158 10.46 -17.47 -7.61
N SER A 159 9.93 -17.59 -6.37
CA SER A 159 9.81 -16.44 -5.48
C SER A 159 11.17 -15.78 -5.25
N GLY A 160 11.22 -14.46 -5.16
CA GLY A 160 12.45 -13.71 -4.99
C GLY A 160 13.32 -13.60 -6.25
N SER A 161 12.95 -14.18 -7.40
CA SER A 161 13.73 -14.11 -8.66
C SER A 161 13.78 -12.69 -9.27
N GLY A 162 12.98 -11.75 -8.77
CA GLY A 162 12.91 -10.36 -9.24
C GLY A 162 11.92 -10.13 -10.37
N LYS A 163 10.83 -10.86 -10.38
CA LYS A 163 9.74 -10.69 -11.33
C LYS A 163 9.24 -9.24 -11.39
N GLU A 164 9.09 -8.59 -10.26
CA GLU A 164 8.70 -7.18 -10.17
C GLU A 164 9.70 -6.24 -10.89
N VAL A 165 11.00 -6.51 -10.76
CA VAL A 165 12.04 -5.73 -11.46
C VAL A 165 11.89 -5.82 -12.98
N ILE A 166 11.56 -7.01 -13.50
CA ILE A 166 11.30 -7.22 -14.92
C ILE A 166 10.01 -6.48 -15.34
N ALA A 167 8.96 -6.52 -14.53
CA ALA A 167 7.71 -5.79 -14.79
C ALA A 167 7.94 -4.27 -14.84
N GLN A 168 8.67 -3.72 -13.87
CA GLN A 168 9.07 -2.30 -13.86
C GLN A 168 9.91 -1.94 -15.09
N MET A 169 10.77 -2.84 -15.54
CA MET A 169 11.58 -2.67 -16.76
C MET A 169 10.69 -2.58 -18.00
N ILE A 170 9.72 -3.49 -18.14
CA ILE A 170 8.75 -3.47 -19.23
C ILE A 170 8.01 -2.12 -19.26
N HIS A 171 7.54 -1.64 -18.11
CA HIS A 171 6.86 -0.35 -18.02
C HIS A 171 7.78 0.82 -18.42
N ARG A 172 9.00 0.89 -17.88
CA ARG A 172 9.96 1.99 -18.14
C ARG A 172 10.40 2.10 -19.60
N TYR A 173 10.48 0.99 -20.31
CA TYR A 173 10.85 0.97 -21.74
C TYR A 173 9.64 0.98 -22.68
N SER A 174 8.40 1.14 -22.16
CA SER A 174 7.17 1.25 -22.92
C SER A 174 6.80 2.72 -23.23
N ASP A 175 5.83 2.89 -24.12
CA ASP A 175 5.23 4.20 -24.40
C ASP A 175 4.39 4.73 -23.21
N ARG A 176 4.14 3.88 -22.20
CA ARG A 176 3.42 4.21 -20.97
C ARG A 176 4.34 4.56 -19.80
N ARG A 177 5.65 4.77 -20.02
CA ARG A 177 6.67 5.01 -18.98
C ARG A 177 6.37 6.19 -18.05
N ASP A 178 5.67 7.21 -18.56
CA ASP A 178 5.30 8.42 -17.83
C ASP A 178 3.87 8.34 -17.25
N LYS A 179 3.23 7.19 -17.35
CA LYS A 179 1.89 6.88 -16.87
C LYS A 179 1.95 6.08 -15.56
N PRO A 180 0.83 5.89 -14.86
CA PRO A 180 0.83 5.12 -13.61
C PRO A 180 1.38 3.69 -13.78
N PHE A 181 2.20 3.26 -12.83
CA PHE A 181 2.57 1.86 -12.63
C PHE A 181 2.00 1.42 -11.28
N VAL A 182 1.01 0.54 -11.32
CA VAL A 182 0.36 0.01 -10.13
C VAL A 182 0.75 -1.45 -9.96
N ALA A 183 1.40 -1.78 -8.85
CA ALA A 183 1.78 -3.14 -8.51
C ALA A 183 0.84 -3.68 -7.41
N VAL A 184 0.30 -4.87 -7.64
CA VAL A 184 -0.63 -5.54 -6.74
C VAL A 184 -0.17 -6.97 -6.52
N ASN A 185 0.03 -7.35 -5.25
CA ASN A 185 0.20 -8.75 -4.89
C ASN A 185 -1.17 -9.37 -4.63
N CYS A 186 -1.59 -10.29 -5.51
CA CYS A 186 -2.91 -10.90 -5.46
C CYS A 186 -3.10 -11.81 -4.24
N GLY A 187 -2.03 -12.40 -3.72
CA GLY A 187 -2.06 -13.26 -2.54
C GLY A 187 -2.21 -12.49 -1.22
N SER A 188 -1.90 -11.20 -1.21
CA SER A 188 -2.00 -10.37 0.00
C SER A 188 -3.41 -9.81 0.26
N ILE A 189 -4.30 -9.87 -0.73
CA ILE A 189 -5.67 -9.32 -0.63
C ILE A 189 -6.64 -10.42 -0.18
N PRO A 190 -7.35 -10.26 0.93
CA PRO A 190 -8.41 -11.19 1.33
C PRO A 190 -9.43 -11.43 0.22
N ASN A 191 -9.85 -12.69 0.05
CA ASN A 191 -10.71 -13.09 -1.07
C ASN A 191 -12.02 -12.31 -1.19
N ASP A 192 -12.61 -11.95 -0.06
CA ASP A 192 -13.85 -11.17 0.07
C ASP A 192 -13.66 -9.69 -0.30
N LEU A 193 -12.44 -9.17 -0.24
CA LEU A 193 -12.12 -7.79 -0.58
C LEU A 193 -11.60 -7.62 -2.01
N GLN A 194 -11.15 -8.69 -2.66
CA GLN A 194 -10.52 -8.58 -3.99
C GLN A 194 -11.41 -7.86 -5.00
N ALA A 195 -12.69 -8.18 -5.08
CA ALA A 195 -13.60 -7.52 -6.01
C ALA A 195 -13.65 -5.99 -5.77
N SER A 196 -13.79 -5.55 -4.54
CA SER A 196 -13.85 -4.12 -4.19
C SER A 196 -12.51 -3.41 -4.40
N GLU A 197 -11.39 -4.08 -4.17
CA GLU A 197 -10.05 -3.52 -4.40
C GLU A 197 -9.75 -3.38 -5.90
N PHE A 198 -10.10 -4.36 -6.72
CA PHE A 198 -9.84 -4.30 -8.16
C PHE A 198 -10.80 -3.39 -8.91
N PHE A 199 -12.11 -3.53 -8.65
CA PHE A 199 -13.16 -2.83 -9.40
C PHE A 199 -13.58 -1.50 -8.74
N GLY A 200 -13.23 -1.29 -7.48
CA GLY A 200 -13.75 -0.19 -6.69
C GLY A 200 -15.18 -0.46 -6.21
N ALA A 201 -15.70 0.42 -5.37
CA ALA A 201 -17.03 0.31 -4.81
C ALA A 201 -17.71 1.69 -4.79
N VAL A 202 -19.03 1.72 -5.01
CA VAL A 202 -19.84 2.91 -4.79
C VAL A 202 -20.25 3.00 -3.32
N LYS A 203 -20.55 4.20 -2.87
CA LYS A 203 -21.11 4.43 -1.53
C LYS A 203 -22.31 3.51 -1.29
N GLY A 204 -22.30 2.79 -0.17
CA GLY A 204 -23.36 1.86 0.20
C GLY A 204 -23.25 0.45 -0.40
N ALA A 205 -22.20 0.13 -1.14
CA ALA A 205 -22.02 -1.20 -1.74
C ALA A 205 -21.89 -2.33 -0.70
N PHE A 206 -21.43 -2.01 0.51
CA PHE A 206 -21.36 -2.94 1.66
C PHE A 206 -21.42 -2.16 2.97
N THR A 207 -21.67 -2.88 4.09
CA THR A 207 -21.71 -2.28 5.42
C THR A 207 -20.36 -1.64 5.78
N GLY A 208 -20.30 -0.29 5.69
CA GLY A 208 -19.08 0.50 5.93
C GLY A 208 -18.56 1.27 4.71
N ALA A 209 -19.15 1.11 3.54
CA ALA A 209 -18.82 1.91 2.36
C ALA A 209 -19.39 3.34 2.49
N VAL A 210 -18.65 4.24 3.15
CA VAL A 210 -19.07 5.63 3.45
C VAL A 210 -18.92 6.55 2.23
N ALA A 211 -18.00 6.22 1.30
CA ALA A 211 -17.69 6.99 0.09
C ALA A 211 -17.37 6.07 -1.10
N ASP A 212 -17.43 6.64 -2.30
CA ASP A 212 -16.95 5.95 -3.50
C ASP A 212 -15.46 5.70 -3.39
N ARG A 213 -15.02 4.47 -3.70
CA ARG A 213 -13.61 4.07 -3.68
C ARG A 213 -13.18 3.61 -5.09
N LYS A 214 -12.11 4.21 -5.59
CA LYS A 214 -11.49 3.78 -6.85
C LYS A 214 -10.78 2.45 -6.65
N GLY A 215 -10.95 1.54 -7.61
CA GLY A 215 -10.20 0.29 -7.67
C GLY A 215 -8.87 0.41 -8.39
N TYR A 216 -8.10 -0.69 -8.38
CA TYR A 216 -6.80 -0.76 -9.05
C TYR A 216 -6.90 -0.53 -10.56
N PHE A 217 -7.99 -0.98 -11.21
CA PHE A 217 -8.19 -0.74 -12.65
C PHE A 217 -8.29 0.75 -12.96
N GLU A 218 -9.03 1.53 -12.17
CA GLU A 218 -9.10 2.96 -12.36
C GLU A 218 -7.78 3.66 -12.05
N THR A 219 -7.10 3.21 -11.01
CA THR A 219 -5.83 3.81 -10.57
C THR A 219 -4.73 3.59 -11.61
N ALA A 220 -4.75 2.43 -12.29
CA ALA A 220 -3.79 2.08 -13.33
C ALA A 220 -4.17 2.60 -14.72
N ASN A 221 -5.34 3.24 -14.88
CA ASN A 221 -5.86 3.63 -16.18
C ASN A 221 -4.89 4.54 -16.96
N GLY A 222 -4.67 4.25 -18.22
CA GLY A 222 -3.66 4.87 -19.08
C GLY A 222 -2.25 4.30 -18.91
N GLY A 223 -2.01 3.49 -17.88
CA GLY A 223 -0.70 3.01 -17.45
C GLY A 223 -0.50 1.49 -17.54
N THR A 224 0.17 0.94 -16.55
CA THR A 224 0.49 -0.49 -16.43
C THR A 224 0.04 -1.02 -15.07
N LEU A 225 -0.71 -2.11 -15.07
CA LEU A 225 -1.06 -2.87 -13.89
C LEU A 225 -0.19 -4.13 -13.82
N PHE A 226 0.60 -4.25 -12.76
CA PHE A 226 1.40 -5.43 -12.48
C PHE A 226 0.68 -6.29 -11.42
N LEU A 227 0.41 -7.55 -11.75
CA LEU A 227 -0.25 -8.53 -10.91
C LEU A 227 0.76 -9.60 -10.48
N ASP A 228 1.27 -9.52 -9.26
CA ASP A 228 2.13 -10.57 -8.71
C ASP A 228 1.29 -11.68 -8.07
N GLU A 229 1.81 -12.90 -8.12
CA GLU A 229 1.15 -14.11 -7.62
C GLU A 229 -0.27 -14.29 -8.16
N VAL A 230 -0.46 -14.04 -9.47
CA VAL A 230 -1.79 -14.11 -10.12
C VAL A 230 -2.45 -15.47 -9.98
N GLY A 231 -1.68 -16.54 -9.83
CA GLY A 231 -2.17 -17.89 -9.58
C GLY A 231 -2.90 -18.07 -8.24
N ASN A 232 -2.69 -17.17 -7.27
CA ASN A 232 -3.36 -17.18 -5.96
C ASN A 232 -4.74 -16.50 -5.97
N MET A 233 -5.16 -15.92 -7.11
CA MET A 233 -6.51 -15.37 -7.24
C MET A 233 -7.58 -16.45 -7.19
N PRO A 234 -8.72 -16.24 -6.49
CA PRO A 234 -9.89 -17.09 -6.60
C PRO A 234 -10.37 -17.21 -8.04
N TYR A 235 -10.91 -18.37 -8.41
CA TYR A 235 -11.37 -18.62 -9.77
C TYR A 235 -12.41 -17.59 -10.27
N SER A 236 -13.32 -17.15 -9.39
CA SER A 236 -14.27 -16.08 -9.69
C SER A 236 -13.61 -14.77 -10.14
N MET A 237 -12.52 -14.40 -9.47
CA MET A 237 -11.75 -13.19 -9.82
C MET A 237 -10.96 -13.36 -11.12
N GLN A 238 -10.45 -14.56 -11.39
CA GLN A 238 -9.78 -14.86 -12.67
C GLN A 238 -10.73 -14.68 -13.87
N ILE A 239 -11.99 -15.13 -13.74
CA ILE A 239 -13.03 -14.92 -14.78
C ILE A 239 -13.30 -13.42 -14.99
N LEU A 240 -13.47 -12.66 -13.91
CA LEU A 240 -13.70 -11.22 -13.99
C LEU A 240 -12.51 -10.49 -14.62
N LEU A 241 -11.30 -10.85 -14.22
CA LEU A 241 -10.07 -10.29 -14.82
C LEU A 241 -9.99 -10.59 -16.32
N LEU A 242 -10.29 -11.83 -16.73
CA LEU A 242 -10.30 -12.21 -18.14
C LEU A 242 -11.29 -11.37 -18.95
N ARG A 243 -12.48 -11.15 -18.39
CA ARG A 243 -13.50 -10.31 -19.02
C ARG A 243 -13.02 -8.87 -19.22
N VAL A 244 -12.43 -8.27 -18.18
CA VAL A 244 -11.86 -6.92 -18.25
C VAL A 244 -10.75 -6.82 -19.31
N LEU A 245 -9.91 -7.87 -19.45
CA LEU A 245 -8.86 -7.93 -20.46
C LEU A 245 -9.40 -7.95 -21.88
N GLN A 246 -10.52 -8.68 -22.11
CA GLN A 246 -11.13 -8.85 -23.41
C GLN A 246 -11.97 -7.65 -23.82
N GLU A 247 -12.83 -7.18 -22.91
CA GLU A 247 -13.80 -6.13 -23.18
C GLU A 247 -13.23 -4.73 -22.98
N LYS A 248 -12.13 -4.58 -22.20
CA LYS A 248 -11.55 -3.30 -21.75
C LYS A 248 -12.56 -2.41 -21.02
N GLU A 249 -13.48 -3.06 -20.35
CA GLU A 249 -14.57 -2.44 -19.61
C GLU A 249 -14.81 -3.17 -18.30
N PHE A 250 -15.29 -2.46 -17.30
CA PHE A 250 -15.74 -3.03 -16.04
C PHE A 250 -16.80 -2.18 -15.37
N ASN A 251 -17.47 -2.75 -14.37
CA ASN A 251 -18.40 -2.04 -13.49
C ASN A 251 -17.86 -2.03 -12.07
N HIS A 252 -18.12 -0.96 -11.32
CA HIS A 252 -17.91 -0.96 -9.87
C HIS A 252 -18.78 -2.02 -9.21
N VAL A 253 -18.36 -2.50 -8.07
CA VAL A 253 -19.17 -3.40 -7.25
C VAL A 253 -20.50 -2.71 -6.92
N VAL A 254 -21.61 -3.39 -7.21
CA VAL A 254 -22.99 -2.90 -7.03
C VAL A 254 -23.32 -1.66 -7.90
N SER A 255 -22.75 -1.56 -9.09
CA SER A 255 -23.06 -0.49 -10.04
C SER A 255 -23.21 -1.04 -11.45
N ASP A 256 -24.24 -0.58 -12.18
CA ASP A 256 -24.45 -0.93 -13.59
C ASP A 256 -23.71 0.02 -14.56
N LYS A 257 -22.98 1.02 -14.04
CA LYS A 257 -22.25 1.97 -14.88
C LYS A 257 -20.98 1.33 -15.43
N VAL A 258 -20.96 1.14 -16.72
CA VAL A 258 -19.80 0.64 -17.45
C VAL A 258 -18.69 1.70 -17.46
N LYS A 259 -17.48 1.31 -17.14
CA LYS A 259 -16.25 2.13 -17.23
C LYS A 259 -15.29 1.50 -18.23
N HIS A 260 -14.89 2.29 -19.19
CA HIS A 260 -13.83 1.92 -20.14
C HIS A 260 -12.46 2.12 -19.49
N ILE A 261 -11.54 1.21 -19.77
CA ILE A 261 -10.16 1.30 -19.32
C ILE A 261 -9.19 1.04 -20.46
N ASP A 262 -8.11 1.80 -20.45
CA ASP A 262 -6.94 1.55 -21.29
C ASP A 262 -5.75 1.27 -20.37
N LEU A 263 -5.41 0.00 -20.20
CA LEU A 263 -4.25 -0.38 -19.39
C LEU A 263 -3.52 -1.57 -19.99
N ARG A 264 -2.21 -1.61 -19.74
CA ARG A 264 -1.39 -2.76 -20.03
C ARG A 264 -1.30 -3.66 -18.79
N ILE A 265 -1.43 -4.97 -18.98
CA ILE A 265 -1.25 -5.93 -17.88
C ILE A 265 0.08 -6.65 -18.02
N VAL A 266 0.81 -6.72 -16.89
CA VAL A 266 1.96 -7.57 -16.69
C VAL A 266 1.65 -8.44 -15.49
N SER A 267 1.71 -9.77 -15.65
CA SER A 267 1.39 -10.71 -14.58
C SER A 267 2.63 -11.52 -14.20
N ALA A 268 2.67 -11.99 -12.96
CA ALA A 268 3.73 -12.87 -12.48
C ALA A 268 3.17 -14.00 -11.60
N THR A 269 3.85 -15.15 -11.65
CA THR A 269 3.56 -16.31 -10.78
C THR A 269 4.83 -17.11 -10.53
#